data_be49c65af77cdc5aff409181987ccdc4
#
_entry.id   be49c65af77cdc5aff409181987ccdc4
#
_cell.length_a   1.000
_cell.length_b   1.000
_cell.length_c   1.000
_cell.angle_alpha   90.00
_cell.angle_beta   90.00
_cell.angle_gamma   90.00
#
_symmetry.space_group_name_H-M   'P 1'
#
loop_
_entity.id
_entity.type
_entity.pdbx_description
1 polymer ?
#
loop_
_entity_poly.entity_id
_entity_poly.type
_entity_poly.pdbx_seq_one_letter_code
_entity_poly.pdbx_strand_id
1 'polypeptide(L)'
;MGSTGSLDQLQKGCEKKEKSNGNEGKRRMDNSTKKKSSGVVLKAGIWYTVSNFVFRGMAFITTPVFTRLLTKGEYGDFSNFASWMSILVIITSCDLQTSIIRSKLEFEDDIDSYIFSMLGLTTLITAFFYVVFLVFDDFIFNSILAIDKKYIHIMFFYLFCAPAYSMFVTKHRAFYKYRVFSIMTGISIALSLGTSLILVVMMNDKLMGRIIGQYIPAAILSLILYIFLAIKGKRIQIKYWKYALVICIPLVPHLLSMNILSSSDRILIRRISGAEYAALFSIAHSCANIVSILLDSMNKAWAPWFLDTLHSKDYSNVKPVTKPYFLLLYQSRVGIF
;
A
#
# COMPACT_ATOMS: atom_id res chain seq x y z
N MET A 1 46.76 59.86 29.15
CA MET A 1 45.44 59.53 28.53
C MET A 1 45.70 58.69 27.24
N GLY A 2 45.60 57.38 27.31
CA GLY A 2 45.88 56.56 26.11
C GLY A 2 46.00 55.07 26.44
N SER A 3 45.04 54.42 27.16
CA SER A 3 45.12 52.97 27.35
C SER A 3 43.74 52.22 27.37
N THR A 4 42.67 52.92 27.07
CA THR A 4 41.31 52.30 27.06
C THR A 4 40.86 51.74 25.69
N GLY A 5 41.51 52.11 24.58
CA GLY A 5 41.14 51.68 23.22
C GLY A 5 41.56 50.23 22.84
N SER A 6 42.60 49.72 23.51
CA SER A 6 43.16 48.38 23.16
C SER A 6 42.34 47.23 23.77
N LEU A 7 41.74 47.38 24.94
CA LEU A 7 40.95 46.34 25.60
C LEU A 7 39.58 46.18 24.95
N ASP A 8 38.97 47.23 24.43
CA ASP A 8 37.67 47.20 23.76
C ASP A 8 37.73 46.52 22.38
N GLN A 9 38.86 46.64 21.70
CA GLN A 9 39.10 45.93 20.42
C GLN A 9 39.35 44.43 20.64
N LEU A 10 40.04 44.05 21.71
CA LEU A 10 40.26 42.63 22.04
C LEU A 10 38.95 41.94 22.48
N GLN A 11 38.09 42.62 23.25
CA GLN A 11 36.81 42.07 23.64
C GLN A 11 35.87 41.89 22.46
N LYS A 12 35.75 42.84 21.54
CA LYS A 12 34.98 42.72 20.30
C LYS A 12 35.51 41.62 19.36
N GLY A 13 36.81 41.37 19.34
CA GLY A 13 37.42 40.28 18.61
C GLY A 13 37.13 38.91 19.17
N CYS A 14 37.06 38.75 20.51
CA CYS A 14 36.65 37.51 21.18
C CYS A 14 35.17 37.18 20.96
N GLU A 15 34.27 38.16 21.16
CA GLU A 15 32.82 37.97 20.94
C GLU A 15 32.50 37.60 19.46
N LYS A 16 33.22 38.16 18.51
CA LYS A 16 33.05 37.85 17.08
C LYS A 16 33.53 36.43 16.74
N LYS A 17 34.61 35.97 17.40
CA LYS A 17 35.10 34.58 17.26
C LYS A 17 34.18 33.55 17.93
N GLU A 18 33.61 33.86 19.12
CA GLU A 18 32.67 32.97 19.78
C GLU A 18 31.36 32.83 18.98
N LYS A 19 30.81 33.93 18.46
CA LYS A 19 29.60 33.92 17.60
C LYS A 19 29.85 33.21 16.27
N SER A 20 31.05 33.30 15.70
CA SER A 20 31.43 32.56 14.48
C SER A 20 31.56 31.05 14.73
N ASN A 21 32.23 30.65 15.83
CA ASN A 21 32.37 29.24 16.20
C ASN A 21 31.03 28.59 16.60
N GLY A 22 30.15 29.31 17.30
CA GLY A 22 28.81 28.85 17.64
C GLY A 22 27.92 28.64 16.43
N ASN A 23 28.07 29.48 15.39
CA ASN A 23 27.31 29.40 14.16
C ASN A 23 27.84 28.28 13.23
N GLU A 24 29.16 28.05 13.21
CA GLU A 24 29.73 26.90 12.49
C GLU A 24 29.40 25.55 13.15
N GLY A 25 29.41 25.49 14.49
CA GLY A 25 28.98 24.30 15.24
C GLY A 25 27.51 23.95 14.97
N LYS A 26 26.60 24.93 14.97
CA LYS A 26 25.20 24.76 14.62
C LYS A 26 25.03 24.32 13.15
N ARG A 27 25.74 24.91 12.20
CA ARG A 27 25.69 24.53 10.78
C ARG A 27 26.24 23.11 10.55
N ARG A 28 27.30 22.69 11.26
CA ARG A 28 27.83 21.32 11.19
C ARG A 28 26.88 20.30 11.81
N MET A 29 26.23 20.60 12.92
CA MET A 29 25.19 19.76 13.52
C MET A 29 23.96 19.65 12.61
N ASP A 30 23.49 20.75 12.03
CA ASP A 30 22.35 20.78 11.11
C ASP A 30 22.64 20.01 9.81
N ASN A 31 23.84 20.12 9.27
CA ASN A 31 24.27 19.37 8.09
C ASN A 31 24.49 17.87 8.39
N SER A 32 24.97 17.52 9.59
CA SER A 32 25.14 16.11 9.97
C SER A 32 23.79 15.42 10.24
N THR A 33 22.84 16.11 10.86
CA THR A 33 21.45 15.62 11.05
C THR A 33 20.70 15.52 9.72
N LYS A 34 20.82 16.51 8.83
CA LYS A 34 20.25 16.43 7.47
C LYS A 34 20.84 15.28 6.66
N LYS A 35 22.16 15.07 6.70
CA LYS A 35 22.83 13.97 5.97
C LYS A 35 22.48 12.60 6.55
N LYS A 36 22.29 12.48 7.87
CA LYS A 36 21.86 11.25 8.54
C LYS A 36 20.38 10.94 8.25
N SER A 37 19.53 11.98 8.18
CA SER A 37 18.12 11.87 7.78
C SER A 37 17.98 11.42 6.32
N SER A 38 18.73 12.03 5.39
CA SER A 38 18.67 11.68 3.97
C SER A 38 19.15 10.25 3.71
N GLY A 39 20.17 9.74 4.42
CA GLY A 39 20.62 8.37 4.31
C GLY A 39 19.61 7.33 4.79
N VAL A 40 18.83 7.63 5.82
CA VAL A 40 17.75 6.75 6.31
C VAL A 40 16.59 6.70 5.31
N VAL A 41 16.21 7.86 4.76
CA VAL A 41 15.14 7.95 3.76
C VAL A 41 15.51 7.19 2.49
N LEU A 42 16.76 7.34 2.01
CA LEU A 42 17.25 6.63 0.82
C LEU A 42 17.28 5.11 1.04
N LYS A 43 17.81 4.64 2.18
CA LYS A 43 17.79 3.22 2.54
C LYS A 43 16.37 2.67 2.63
N ALA A 44 15.46 3.40 3.27
CA ALA A 44 14.05 3.01 3.35
C ALA A 44 13.43 2.93 1.95
N GLY A 45 13.68 3.90 1.08
CA GLY A 45 13.18 3.92 -0.30
C GLY A 45 13.65 2.70 -1.10
N ILE A 46 14.95 2.37 -1.05
CA ILE A 46 15.51 1.19 -1.72
C ILE A 46 14.86 -0.09 -1.16
N TRP A 47 14.77 -0.23 0.16
CA TRP A 47 14.15 -1.41 0.78
C TRP A 47 12.68 -1.58 0.40
N TYR A 48 11.89 -0.49 0.38
CA TYR A 48 10.51 -0.53 -0.07
C TYR A 48 10.39 -0.93 -1.54
N THR A 49 11.26 -0.42 -2.40
CA THR A 49 11.26 -0.75 -3.82
C THR A 49 11.60 -2.22 -4.06
N VAL A 50 12.68 -2.71 -3.44
CA VAL A 50 13.11 -4.11 -3.55
C VAL A 50 12.04 -5.04 -2.97
N SER A 51 11.52 -4.75 -1.77
CA SER A 51 10.45 -5.56 -1.16
C SER A 51 9.20 -5.61 -2.04
N ASN A 52 8.74 -4.48 -2.57
CA ASN A 52 7.58 -4.45 -3.44
C ASN A 52 7.81 -5.22 -4.75
N PHE A 53 9.02 -5.14 -5.32
CA PHE A 53 9.37 -5.90 -6.52
C PHE A 53 9.35 -7.41 -6.26
N VAL A 54 9.98 -7.86 -5.17
CA VAL A 54 9.98 -9.28 -4.78
C VAL A 54 8.56 -9.76 -4.50
N PHE A 55 7.79 -9.02 -3.72
CA PHE A 55 6.43 -9.44 -3.33
C PHE A 55 5.46 -9.47 -4.51
N ARG A 56 5.55 -8.51 -5.43
CA ARG A 56 4.75 -8.53 -6.67
C ARG A 56 5.23 -9.63 -7.64
N GLY A 57 6.54 -9.88 -7.70
CA GLY A 57 7.12 -10.96 -8.49
C GLY A 57 6.68 -12.36 -8.01
N MET A 58 6.38 -12.55 -6.73
CA MET A 58 5.83 -13.80 -6.20
C MET A 58 4.48 -14.15 -6.84
N ALA A 59 3.64 -13.17 -7.17
CA ALA A 59 2.39 -13.42 -7.88
C ALA A 59 2.61 -14.07 -9.24
N PHE A 60 3.69 -13.73 -9.92
CA PHE A 60 4.07 -14.36 -11.19
C PHE A 60 4.47 -15.83 -11.02
N ILE A 61 5.22 -16.15 -9.98
CA ILE A 61 5.62 -17.53 -9.70
C ILE A 61 4.40 -18.39 -9.29
N THR A 62 3.46 -17.81 -8.56
CA THR A 62 2.28 -18.53 -8.06
C THR A 62 1.22 -18.74 -9.13
N THR A 63 1.09 -17.86 -10.12
CA THR A 63 0.12 -18.02 -11.22
C THR A 63 0.25 -19.37 -11.93
N PRO A 64 1.43 -19.79 -12.44
CA PRO A 64 1.57 -21.10 -13.09
C PRO A 64 1.27 -22.30 -12.18
N VAL A 65 1.54 -22.16 -10.88
CA VAL A 65 1.24 -23.24 -9.93
C VAL A 65 -0.27 -23.41 -9.76
N PHE A 66 -0.99 -22.31 -9.53
CA PHE A 66 -2.45 -22.40 -9.36
C PHE A 66 -3.20 -22.72 -10.64
N THR A 67 -2.69 -22.33 -11.81
CA THR A 67 -3.30 -22.71 -13.10
C THR A 67 -3.16 -24.20 -13.41
N ARG A 68 -2.22 -24.90 -12.79
CA ARG A 68 -2.09 -26.37 -12.89
C ARG A 68 -2.92 -27.11 -11.84
N LEU A 69 -3.18 -26.50 -10.69
CA LEU A 69 -3.91 -27.12 -9.58
C LEU A 69 -5.42 -26.93 -9.69
N LEU A 70 -5.87 -25.80 -10.22
CA LEU A 70 -7.28 -25.44 -10.40
C LEU A 70 -7.73 -25.68 -11.81
N THR A 71 -9.00 -26.05 -12.00
CA THR A 71 -9.63 -26.02 -13.31
C THR A 71 -9.77 -24.58 -13.82
N LYS A 72 -9.97 -24.41 -15.14
CA LYS A 72 -10.19 -23.07 -15.71
C LYS A 72 -11.38 -22.37 -15.08
N GLY A 73 -12.49 -23.08 -14.83
CA GLY A 73 -13.66 -22.53 -14.16
C GLY A 73 -13.35 -22.04 -12.76
N GLU A 74 -12.74 -22.88 -11.90
CA GLU A 74 -12.35 -22.51 -10.53
C GLU A 74 -11.39 -21.30 -10.48
N TYR A 75 -10.42 -21.24 -11.40
CA TYR A 75 -9.52 -20.10 -11.48
C TYR A 75 -10.23 -18.80 -11.89
N GLY A 76 -11.21 -18.91 -12.81
CA GLY A 76 -12.05 -17.78 -13.23
C GLY A 76 -12.95 -17.27 -12.09
N ASP A 77 -13.57 -18.18 -11.35
CA ASP A 77 -14.41 -17.84 -10.18
C ASP A 77 -13.58 -17.21 -9.06
N PHE A 78 -12.38 -17.74 -8.79
CA PHE A 78 -11.44 -17.11 -7.87
C PHE A 78 -11.04 -15.70 -8.33
N SER A 79 -10.79 -15.50 -9.60
CA SER A 79 -10.42 -14.21 -10.18
C SER A 79 -11.55 -13.18 -10.06
N ASN A 80 -12.80 -13.62 -10.26
CA ASN A 80 -14.00 -12.81 -10.03
C ASN A 80 -14.13 -12.42 -8.55
N PHE A 81 -13.99 -13.40 -7.65
CA PHE A 81 -14.01 -13.16 -6.20
C PHE A 81 -12.93 -12.13 -5.77
N ALA A 82 -11.70 -12.29 -6.23
CA ALA A 82 -10.60 -11.39 -5.94
C ALA A 82 -10.84 -9.97 -6.48
N SER A 83 -11.50 -9.85 -7.65
CA SER A 83 -11.88 -8.55 -8.24
C SER A 83 -12.90 -7.82 -7.36
N TRP A 84 -13.94 -8.51 -6.92
CA TRP A 84 -14.92 -7.93 -5.99
C TRP A 84 -14.31 -7.59 -4.63
N MET A 85 -13.43 -8.46 -4.10
CA MET A 85 -12.70 -8.16 -2.87
C MET A 85 -11.91 -6.87 -2.98
N SER A 86 -11.22 -6.63 -4.09
CA SER A 86 -10.43 -5.42 -4.26
C SER A 86 -11.28 -4.14 -4.29
N ILE A 87 -12.49 -4.21 -4.86
CA ILE A 87 -13.45 -3.11 -4.87
C ILE A 87 -14.02 -2.87 -3.46
N LEU A 88 -14.47 -3.94 -2.80
CA LEU A 88 -15.10 -3.85 -1.48
C LEU A 88 -14.12 -3.38 -0.40
N VAL A 89 -12.84 -3.77 -0.47
CA VAL A 89 -11.81 -3.24 0.45
C VAL A 89 -11.74 -1.72 0.39
N ILE A 90 -11.80 -1.11 -0.80
CA ILE A 90 -11.77 0.36 -0.93
C ILE A 90 -13.03 0.99 -0.35
N ILE A 91 -14.20 0.43 -0.66
CA ILE A 91 -15.49 0.93 -0.18
C ILE A 91 -15.58 0.85 1.34
N THR A 92 -15.25 -0.31 1.92
CA THR A 92 -15.41 -0.54 3.37
C THR A 92 -14.33 0.17 4.20
N SER A 93 -13.09 0.27 3.69
CA SER A 93 -12.02 0.97 4.39
C SER A 93 -12.02 2.48 4.16
N CYS A 94 -12.73 2.98 3.14
CA CYS A 94 -12.65 4.38 2.67
C CYS A 94 -11.20 4.88 2.53
N ASP A 95 -10.24 3.99 2.32
CA ASP A 95 -8.80 4.26 2.27
C ASP A 95 -8.27 5.09 3.46
N LEU A 96 -8.87 4.93 4.65
CA LEU A 96 -8.55 5.73 5.84
C LEU A 96 -7.10 5.59 6.27
N GLN A 97 -6.40 4.50 5.89
CA GLN A 97 -4.98 4.32 6.14
C GLN A 97 -4.11 5.42 5.49
N THR A 98 -4.55 6.01 4.38
CA THR A 98 -3.79 7.08 3.70
C THR A 98 -3.72 8.35 4.55
N SER A 99 -4.73 8.63 5.38
CA SER A 99 -4.73 9.77 6.29
C SER A 99 -3.63 9.70 7.37
N ILE A 100 -3.13 8.50 7.71
CA ILE A 100 -2.09 8.29 8.74
C ILE A 100 -0.78 9.02 8.39
N ILE A 101 -0.47 9.15 7.11
CA ILE A 101 0.75 9.84 6.67
C ILE A 101 0.69 11.34 7.03
N ARG A 102 -0.48 11.95 6.89
CA ARG A 102 -0.71 13.37 7.26
C ARG A 102 -0.91 13.52 8.76
N SER A 103 -1.66 12.64 9.40
CA SER A 103 -1.95 12.71 10.84
C SER A 103 -0.69 12.60 11.70
N LYS A 104 0.38 11.96 11.20
CA LYS A 104 1.69 11.98 11.87
C LYS A 104 2.22 13.38 12.15
N LEU A 105 1.95 14.37 11.28
CA LEU A 105 2.44 15.75 11.44
C LEU A 105 1.59 16.55 12.43
N GLU A 106 0.30 16.21 12.56
CA GLU A 106 -0.65 16.96 13.39
C GLU A 106 -0.93 16.31 14.74
N PHE A 107 -0.82 14.97 14.83
CA PHE A 107 -1.19 14.18 16.00
C PHE A 107 -0.09 13.16 16.37
N GLU A 108 1.19 13.56 16.32
CA GLU A 108 2.33 12.65 16.54
C GLU A 108 2.25 11.96 17.91
N ASP A 109 1.89 12.70 18.97
CA ASP A 109 1.80 12.19 20.35
C ASP A 109 0.58 11.26 20.55
N ASP A 110 -0.47 11.38 19.74
CA ASP A 110 -1.76 10.68 19.90
C ASP A 110 -2.07 9.75 18.69
N ILE A 111 -1.04 9.38 17.92
CA ILE A 111 -1.18 8.60 16.69
C ILE A 111 -1.83 7.23 16.93
N ASP A 112 -1.63 6.61 18.07
CA ASP A 112 -2.24 5.31 18.41
C ASP A 112 -3.75 5.45 18.67
N SER A 113 -4.18 6.51 19.34
CA SER A 113 -5.61 6.82 19.52
C SER A 113 -6.27 7.22 18.19
N TYR A 114 -5.53 7.94 17.32
CA TYR A 114 -5.98 8.24 15.96
C TYR A 114 -6.25 6.96 15.17
N ILE A 115 -5.29 6.03 15.11
CA ILE A 115 -5.42 4.77 14.38
C ILE A 115 -6.57 3.92 14.95
N PHE A 116 -6.71 3.85 16.26
CA PHE A 116 -7.81 3.11 16.88
C PHE A 116 -9.18 3.73 16.53
N SER A 117 -9.27 5.05 16.48
CA SER A 117 -10.48 5.74 16.02
C SER A 117 -10.80 5.41 14.56
N MET A 118 -9.79 5.33 13.69
CA MET A 118 -9.97 4.92 12.29
C MET A 118 -10.43 3.46 12.17
N LEU A 119 -9.90 2.55 12.99
CA LEU A 119 -10.35 1.17 13.06
C LEU A 119 -11.83 1.08 13.47
N GLY A 120 -12.25 1.85 14.47
CA GLY A 120 -13.66 1.92 14.86
C GLY A 120 -14.55 2.38 13.70
N LEU A 121 -14.15 3.39 12.95
CA LEU A 121 -14.91 3.88 11.80
C LEU A 121 -14.98 2.83 10.67
N THR A 122 -13.88 2.20 10.31
CA THR A 122 -13.88 1.14 9.28
C THR A 122 -14.73 -0.05 9.70
N THR A 123 -14.70 -0.42 10.98
CA THR A 123 -15.55 -1.50 11.52
C THR A 123 -17.03 -1.17 11.37
N LEU A 124 -17.45 0.07 11.70
CA LEU A 124 -18.84 0.51 11.53
C LEU A 124 -19.27 0.50 10.07
N ILE A 125 -18.45 1.01 9.16
CA ILE A 125 -18.73 1.01 7.72
C ILE A 125 -18.85 -0.43 7.21
N THR A 126 -17.92 -1.31 7.58
CA THR A 126 -17.96 -2.72 7.17
C THR A 126 -19.21 -3.44 7.73
N ALA A 127 -19.57 -3.17 8.99
CA ALA A 127 -20.79 -3.72 9.59
C ALA A 127 -22.05 -3.27 8.85
N PHE A 128 -22.13 -2.00 8.48
CA PHE A 128 -23.22 -1.46 7.67
C PHE A 128 -23.35 -2.21 6.33
N PHE A 129 -22.25 -2.34 5.58
CA PHE A 129 -22.27 -3.07 4.32
C PHE A 129 -22.58 -4.55 4.50
N TYR A 130 -22.11 -5.18 5.57
CA TYR A 130 -22.44 -6.57 5.86
C TYR A 130 -23.96 -6.75 6.08
N VAL A 131 -24.59 -5.86 6.84
CA VAL A 131 -26.05 -5.88 7.04
C VAL A 131 -26.78 -5.65 5.70
N VAL A 132 -26.34 -4.69 4.88
CA VAL A 132 -26.93 -4.46 3.55
C VAL A 132 -26.84 -5.72 2.68
N PHE A 133 -25.72 -6.40 2.71
CA PHE A 133 -25.52 -7.65 1.95
C PHE A 133 -26.40 -8.80 2.47
N LEU A 134 -26.67 -8.86 3.78
CA LEU A 134 -27.58 -9.87 4.34
C LEU A 134 -29.04 -9.58 4.01
N VAL A 135 -29.44 -8.31 3.94
CA VAL A 135 -30.83 -7.92 3.65
C VAL A 135 -31.16 -8.07 2.15
N PHE A 136 -30.21 -7.74 1.26
CA PHE A 136 -30.40 -7.81 -0.18
C PHE A 136 -29.73 -9.06 -0.80
N ASP A 137 -29.69 -10.14 -0.04
CA ASP A 137 -28.95 -11.37 -0.31
C ASP A 137 -29.14 -11.86 -1.77
N ASP A 138 -30.36 -12.24 -2.17
CA ASP A 138 -30.61 -12.86 -3.48
C ASP A 138 -30.29 -11.93 -4.66
N PHE A 139 -30.57 -10.64 -4.54
CA PHE A 139 -30.33 -9.68 -5.62
C PHE A 139 -28.82 -9.43 -5.84
N ILE A 140 -28.08 -9.23 -4.73
CA ILE A 140 -26.66 -8.91 -4.81
C ILE A 140 -25.86 -10.10 -5.34
N PHE A 141 -26.17 -11.32 -4.85
CA PHE A 141 -25.35 -12.50 -5.17
C PHE A 141 -25.57 -13.05 -6.57
N ASN A 142 -26.83 -13.22 -6.95
CA ASN A 142 -27.16 -13.80 -8.25
C ASN A 142 -27.03 -12.76 -9.37
N SER A 143 -27.42 -11.52 -9.12
CA SER A 143 -27.49 -10.50 -10.18
C SER A 143 -26.22 -9.65 -10.31
N ILE A 144 -25.47 -9.40 -9.21
CA ILE A 144 -24.32 -8.49 -9.26
C ILE A 144 -22.99 -9.23 -9.16
N LEU A 145 -22.79 -10.04 -8.13
CA LEU A 145 -21.50 -10.62 -7.81
C LEU A 145 -21.18 -11.88 -8.63
N ALA A 146 -22.17 -12.68 -8.99
CA ALA A 146 -22.03 -14.03 -9.57
C ALA A 146 -21.05 -14.89 -8.71
N ILE A 147 -21.27 -14.90 -7.39
CA ILE A 147 -20.46 -15.61 -6.39
C ILE A 147 -21.41 -16.39 -5.49
N ASP A 148 -21.05 -17.63 -5.13
CA ASP A 148 -21.83 -18.42 -4.19
C ASP A 148 -21.88 -17.79 -2.79
N LYS A 149 -23.05 -17.83 -2.17
CA LYS A 149 -23.29 -17.28 -0.83
C LYS A 149 -22.33 -17.79 0.24
N LYS A 150 -21.85 -19.03 0.13
CA LYS A 150 -20.90 -19.64 1.07
C LYS A 150 -19.59 -18.85 1.24
N TYR A 151 -19.18 -18.07 0.25
CA TYR A 151 -17.93 -17.29 0.31
C TYR A 151 -18.07 -15.93 1.00
N ILE A 152 -19.30 -15.46 1.26
CA ILE A 152 -19.55 -14.12 1.81
C ILE A 152 -19.02 -13.95 3.20
N HIS A 153 -19.27 -14.91 4.06
CA HIS A 153 -18.81 -14.83 5.44
C HIS A 153 -17.29 -14.74 5.52
N ILE A 154 -16.59 -15.47 4.63
CA ILE A 154 -15.12 -15.37 4.51
C ILE A 154 -14.72 -13.99 4.04
N MET A 155 -15.43 -13.43 3.04
CA MET A 155 -15.19 -12.12 2.48
C MET A 155 -15.33 -11.03 3.55
N PHE A 156 -16.45 -10.99 4.26
CA PHE A 156 -16.68 -9.98 5.29
C PHE A 156 -15.80 -10.18 6.52
N PHE A 157 -15.49 -11.40 6.92
CA PHE A 157 -14.52 -11.65 7.98
C PHE A 157 -13.14 -11.04 7.65
N TYR A 158 -12.68 -11.21 6.41
CA TYR A 158 -11.46 -10.55 5.97
C TYR A 158 -11.59 -9.03 5.94
N LEU A 159 -12.71 -8.49 5.42
CA LEU A 159 -12.95 -7.05 5.33
C LEU A 159 -12.99 -6.36 6.70
N PHE A 160 -13.50 -7.03 7.74
CA PHE A 160 -13.45 -6.52 9.12
C PHE A 160 -12.03 -6.43 9.67
N CYS A 161 -11.19 -7.39 9.36
CA CYS A 161 -9.85 -7.49 9.92
C CYS A 161 -8.80 -6.71 9.11
N ALA A 162 -8.89 -6.71 7.78
CA ALA A 162 -7.89 -6.18 6.86
C ALA A 162 -7.47 -4.72 7.11
N PRO A 163 -8.34 -3.78 7.52
CA PRO A 163 -7.94 -2.40 7.82
C PRO A 163 -6.86 -2.31 8.90
N ALA A 164 -6.87 -3.21 9.89
CA ALA A 164 -5.87 -3.20 10.96
C ALA A 164 -4.45 -3.47 10.43
N TYR A 165 -4.32 -4.42 9.52
CA TYR A 165 -3.05 -4.71 8.85
C TYR A 165 -2.58 -3.51 8.02
N SER A 166 -3.44 -2.93 7.19
CA SER A 166 -3.08 -1.80 6.33
C SER A 166 -2.70 -0.56 7.15
N MET A 167 -3.40 -0.28 8.24
CA MET A 167 -3.07 0.83 9.14
C MET A 167 -1.75 0.59 9.88
N PHE A 168 -1.52 -0.64 10.38
CA PHE A 168 -0.26 -1.01 11.02
C PHE A 168 0.94 -0.82 10.09
N VAL A 169 0.84 -1.36 8.87
CA VAL A 169 1.89 -1.28 7.85
C VAL A 169 2.11 0.18 7.43
N THR A 170 1.04 0.96 7.23
CA THR A 170 1.14 2.38 6.86
C THR A 170 1.74 3.22 7.98
N LYS A 171 1.40 2.96 9.25
CA LYS A 171 2.06 3.59 10.39
C LYS A 171 3.58 3.38 10.35
N HIS A 172 4.03 2.14 10.24
CA HIS A 172 5.46 1.83 10.22
C HIS A 172 6.18 2.41 9.01
N ARG A 173 5.49 2.49 7.86
CA ARG A 173 6.00 3.17 6.67
C ARG A 173 6.13 4.68 6.89
N ALA A 174 5.15 5.33 7.50
CA ALA A 174 5.18 6.76 7.82
C ALA A 174 6.34 7.12 8.77
N PHE A 175 6.71 6.22 9.68
CA PHE A 175 7.83 6.37 10.61
C PHE A 175 9.15 5.77 10.10
N TYR A 176 9.27 5.48 8.79
CA TYR A 176 10.47 4.90 8.14
C TYR A 176 10.99 3.60 8.76
N LYS A 177 10.12 2.84 9.45
CA LYS A 177 10.44 1.53 10.02
C LYS A 177 10.35 0.43 8.95
N TYR A 178 11.18 0.52 7.92
CA TYR A 178 11.13 -0.34 6.73
C TYR A 178 11.27 -1.84 7.04
N ARG A 179 12.07 -2.21 8.06
CA ARG A 179 12.23 -3.61 8.45
C ARG A 179 10.92 -4.25 8.90
N VAL A 180 10.15 -3.54 9.75
CA VAL A 180 8.85 -4.04 10.23
C VAL A 180 7.87 -4.15 9.07
N PHE A 181 7.83 -3.16 8.19
CA PHE A 181 7.03 -3.20 6.95
C PHE A 181 7.35 -4.45 6.12
N SER A 182 8.64 -4.67 5.79
CA SER A 182 9.06 -5.78 4.91
C SER A 182 8.81 -7.14 5.55
N ILE A 183 9.09 -7.30 6.85
CA ILE A 183 8.86 -8.55 7.58
C ILE A 183 7.37 -8.87 7.64
N MET A 184 6.52 -7.92 8.04
CA MET A 184 5.07 -8.13 8.13
C MET A 184 4.45 -8.44 6.77
N THR A 185 4.89 -7.74 5.71
CA THR A 185 4.41 -8.03 4.35
C THR A 185 4.88 -9.40 3.88
N GLY A 186 6.14 -9.76 4.13
CA GLY A 186 6.68 -11.09 3.81
C GLY A 186 5.95 -12.22 4.54
N ILE A 187 5.69 -12.07 5.84
CA ILE A 187 4.93 -13.06 6.63
C ILE A 187 3.51 -13.20 6.09
N SER A 188 2.82 -12.09 5.82
CA SER A 188 1.44 -12.10 5.30
C SER A 188 1.36 -12.86 3.98
N ILE A 189 2.28 -12.58 3.04
CA ILE A 189 2.32 -13.24 1.74
C ILE A 189 2.69 -14.72 1.89
N ALA A 190 3.71 -15.05 2.67
CA ALA A 190 4.14 -16.43 2.88
C ALA A 190 3.04 -17.29 3.52
N LEU A 191 2.34 -16.75 4.53
CA LEU A 191 1.20 -17.42 5.16
C LEU A 191 0.07 -17.65 4.15
N SER A 192 -0.35 -16.60 3.43
CA SER A 192 -1.46 -16.69 2.48
C SER A 192 -1.15 -17.63 1.32
N LEU A 193 0.06 -17.60 0.76
CA LEU A 193 0.45 -18.49 -0.33
C LEU A 193 0.66 -19.91 0.15
N GLY A 194 1.38 -20.11 1.25
CA GLY A 194 1.66 -21.43 1.80
C GLY A 194 0.38 -22.17 2.19
N THR A 195 -0.49 -21.54 2.96
CA THR A 195 -1.77 -22.14 3.34
C THR A 195 -2.70 -22.37 2.15
N SER A 196 -2.70 -21.45 1.17
CA SER A 196 -3.49 -21.62 -0.04
C SER A 196 -3.04 -22.82 -0.88
N LEU A 197 -1.73 -23.04 -1.01
CA LEU A 197 -1.19 -24.22 -1.71
C LEU A 197 -1.55 -25.52 -0.98
N ILE A 198 -1.39 -25.55 0.33
CA ILE A 198 -1.72 -26.73 1.14
C ILE A 198 -3.21 -27.06 1.04
N LEU A 199 -4.09 -26.07 1.22
CA LEU A 199 -5.54 -26.29 1.23
C LEU A 199 -6.09 -26.66 -0.16
N VAL A 200 -5.55 -26.12 -1.25
CA VAL A 200 -5.94 -26.49 -2.61
C VAL A 200 -5.61 -27.95 -2.92
N VAL A 201 -4.53 -28.49 -2.33
CA VAL A 201 -4.16 -29.90 -2.51
C VAL A 201 -4.97 -30.83 -1.60
N MET A 202 -5.30 -30.37 -0.37
CA MET A 202 -5.98 -31.19 0.64
C MET A 202 -7.51 -31.21 0.52
N MET A 203 -8.12 -30.14 -0.02
CA MET A 203 -9.58 -30.02 -0.09
C MET A 203 -10.12 -30.53 -1.42
N ASN A 204 -11.27 -31.19 -1.39
CA ASN A 204 -12.01 -31.61 -2.59
C ASN A 204 -12.52 -30.40 -3.39
N ASP A 205 -13.05 -29.38 -2.67
CA ASP A 205 -13.41 -28.08 -3.26
C ASP A 205 -12.17 -27.18 -3.31
N LYS A 206 -11.46 -27.24 -4.45
CA LYS A 206 -10.20 -26.52 -4.64
C LYS A 206 -10.40 -25.01 -4.63
N LEU A 207 -11.54 -24.51 -5.13
CA LEU A 207 -11.89 -23.09 -5.11
C LEU A 207 -12.02 -22.61 -3.66
N MET A 208 -12.74 -23.38 -2.83
CA MET A 208 -12.87 -23.09 -1.40
C MET A 208 -11.50 -23.10 -0.72
N GLY A 209 -10.68 -24.12 -0.99
CA GLY A 209 -9.31 -24.20 -0.49
C GLY A 209 -8.46 -22.99 -0.87
N ARG A 210 -8.61 -22.50 -2.10
CA ARG A 210 -7.90 -21.31 -2.59
C ARG A 210 -8.34 -20.04 -1.86
N ILE A 211 -9.65 -19.84 -1.67
CA ILE A 211 -10.21 -18.66 -1.00
C ILE A 211 -9.86 -18.67 0.48
N ILE A 212 -10.13 -19.76 1.19
CA ILE A 212 -9.79 -19.90 2.62
C ILE A 212 -8.29 -19.69 2.83
N GLY A 213 -7.46 -20.40 2.06
CA GLY A 213 -6.01 -20.35 2.22
C GLY A 213 -5.41 -18.97 1.99
N GLN A 214 -6.01 -18.16 1.12
CA GLN A 214 -5.52 -16.81 0.87
C GLN A 214 -6.02 -15.79 1.89
N TYR A 215 -7.29 -15.81 2.26
CA TYR A 215 -7.91 -14.73 3.01
C TYR A 215 -7.98 -15.00 4.53
N ILE A 216 -8.17 -16.25 4.97
CA ILE A 216 -8.28 -16.55 6.40
C ILE A 216 -6.97 -16.32 7.17
N PRO A 217 -5.80 -16.79 6.72
CA PRO A 217 -4.54 -16.51 7.44
C PRO A 217 -4.21 -15.03 7.47
N ALA A 218 -4.49 -14.30 6.38
CA ALA A 218 -4.35 -12.86 6.35
C ALA A 218 -5.33 -12.16 7.32
N ALA A 219 -6.56 -12.65 7.43
CA ALA A 219 -7.54 -12.14 8.39
C ALA A 219 -7.12 -12.42 9.85
N ILE A 220 -6.60 -13.61 10.14
CA ILE A 220 -6.10 -13.96 11.48
C ILE A 220 -4.91 -13.06 11.87
N LEU A 221 -3.94 -12.88 10.97
CA LEU A 221 -2.83 -11.96 11.19
C LEU A 221 -3.33 -10.53 11.44
N SER A 222 -4.30 -10.09 10.63
CA SER A 222 -4.91 -8.77 10.77
C SER A 222 -5.70 -8.63 12.07
N LEU A 223 -6.37 -9.68 12.54
CA LEU A 223 -7.10 -9.72 13.81
C LEU A 223 -6.13 -9.58 15.01
N ILE A 224 -4.99 -10.26 14.98
CA ILE A 224 -3.94 -10.10 15.99
C ILE A 224 -3.47 -8.64 16.05
N LEU A 225 -3.25 -8.03 14.87
CA LEU A 225 -2.87 -6.63 14.80
C LEU A 225 -4.00 -5.69 15.23
N TYR A 226 -5.27 -6.04 14.96
CA TYR A 226 -6.44 -5.29 15.42
C TYR A 226 -6.47 -5.22 16.95
N ILE A 227 -6.32 -6.37 17.62
CA ILE A 227 -6.27 -6.45 19.08
C ILE A 227 -5.07 -5.64 19.62
N PHE A 228 -3.89 -5.76 19.00
CA PHE A 228 -2.71 -5.01 19.37
C PHE A 228 -2.91 -3.49 19.27
N LEU A 229 -3.52 -3.01 18.18
CA LEU A 229 -3.81 -1.59 17.96
C LEU A 229 -4.92 -1.10 18.90
N ALA A 230 -5.91 -1.93 19.22
CA ALA A 230 -6.96 -1.61 20.16
C ALA A 230 -6.42 -1.43 21.60
N ILE A 231 -5.50 -2.29 22.03
CA ILE A 231 -4.87 -2.17 23.35
C ILE A 231 -4.02 -0.89 23.45
N LYS A 232 -3.35 -0.50 22.37
CA LYS A 232 -2.53 0.72 22.34
C LYS A 232 -3.35 2.00 22.20
N GLY A 233 -4.46 1.92 21.47
CA GLY A 233 -5.35 3.04 21.22
C GLY A 233 -6.28 3.28 22.42
N LYS A 234 -5.98 4.24 23.27
CA LYS A 234 -6.68 4.46 24.54
C LYS A 234 -8.13 4.93 24.41
N ARG A 235 -8.48 5.67 23.35
CA ARG A 235 -9.80 6.33 23.21
C ARG A 235 -10.17 6.51 21.73
N ILE A 236 -11.45 6.29 21.42
CA ILE A 236 -12.05 6.67 20.14
C ILE A 236 -12.47 8.14 20.23
N GLN A 237 -12.06 8.96 19.27
CA GLN A 237 -12.42 10.37 19.23
C GLN A 237 -13.03 10.73 17.86
N ILE A 238 -14.24 11.26 17.88
CA ILE A 238 -15.00 11.63 16.68
C ILE A 238 -14.28 12.76 15.89
N LYS A 239 -13.50 13.60 16.54
CA LYS A 239 -12.70 14.64 15.87
C LYS A 239 -11.75 14.04 14.80
N TYR A 240 -11.20 12.85 15.07
CA TYR A 240 -10.31 12.17 14.15
C TYR A 240 -11.06 11.61 12.93
N TRP A 241 -12.30 11.16 13.12
CA TRP A 241 -13.16 10.74 12.01
C TRP A 241 -13.41 11.87 11.02
N LYS A 242 -13.79 13.04 11.53
CA LYS A 242 -14.03 14.22 10.70
C LYS A 242 -12.78 14.63 9.91
N TYR A 243 -11.61 14.66 10.59
CA TYR A 243 -10.34 14.95 9.94
C TYR A 243 -10.00 13.95 8.82
N ALA A 244 -10.08 12.66 9.10
CA ALA A 244 -9.74 11.63 8.14
C ALA A 244 -10.71 11.60 6.94
N LEU A 245 -12.02 11.73 7.18
CA LEU A 245 -13.03 11.71 6.12
C LEU A 245 -12.86 12.88 5.14
N VAL A 246 -12.54 14.08 5.62
CA VAL A 246 -12.25 15.24 4.74
C VAL A 246 -11.09 14.96 3.79
N ILE A 247 -10.08 14.19 4.23
CA ILE A 247 -8.92 13.84 3.40
C ILE A 247 -9.25 12.67 2.47
N CYS A 248 -9.91 11.64 3.00
CA CYS A 248 -10.05 10.36 2.30
C CYS A 248 -11.27 10.31 1.37
N ILE A 249 -12.41 10.95 1.70
CA ILE A 249 -13.60 10.92 0.86
C ILE A 249 -13.32 11.40 -0.58
N PRO A 250 -12.60 12.50 -0.84
CA PRO A 250 -12.28 12.90 -2.20
C PRO A 250 -11.36 11.91 -2.94
N LEU A 251 -10.59 11.11 -2.20
CA LEU A 251 -9.67 10.12 -2.75
C LEU A 251 -10.38 8.83 -3.15
N VAL A 252 -11.45 8.46 -2.43
CA VAL A 252 -12.20 7.21 -2.66
C VAL A 252 -12.72 7.08 -4.10
N PRO A 253 -13.39 8.07 -4.72
CA PRO A 253 -13.84 7.96 -6.10
C PRO A 253 -12.68 7.74 -7.09
N HIS A 254 -11.54 8.40 -6.87
CA HIS A 254 -10.36 8.21 -7.71
C HIS A 254 -9.81 6.78 -7.60
N LEU A 255 -9.59 6.28 -6.39
CA LEU A 255 -9.10 4.92 -6.15
C LEU A 255 -10.09 3.87 -6.65
N LEU A 256 -11.38 4.11 -6.43
CA LEU A 256 -12.44 3.23 -6.88
C LEU A 256 -12.48 3.16 -8.41
N SER A 257 -12.40 4.29 -9.11
CA SER A 257 -12.34 4.34 -10.58
C SER A 257 -11.13 3.58 -11.13
N MET A 258 -9.95 3.78 -10.55
CA MET A 258 -8.74 3.04 -10.93
C MET A 258 -8.88 1.54 -10.71
N ASN A 259 -9.49 1.14 -9.59
CA ASN A 259 -9.68 -0.27 -9.25
C ASN A 259 -10.76 -0.93 -10.10
N ILE A 260 -11.88 -0.24 -10.34
CA ILE A 260 -12.95 -0.69 -11.24
C ILE A 260 -12.37 -0.87 -12.64
N LEU A 261 -11.63 0.11 -13.17
CA LEU A 261 -11.01 0.01 -14.49
C LEU A 261 -10.11 -1.23 -14.63
N SER A 262 -9.34 -1.56 -13.60
CA SER A 262 -8.44 -2.72 -13.61
C SER A 262 -9.13 -4.08 -13.36
N SER A 263 -10.34 -4.07 -12.80
CA SER A 263 -11.05 -5.28 -12.35
C SER A 263 -12.30 -5.58 -13.16
N SER A 264 -12.90 -4.57 -13.80
CA SER A 264 -14.17 -4.69 -14.54
C SER A 264 -14.09 -5.69 -15.69
N ASP A 265 -12.96 -5.73 -16.38
CA ASP A 265 -12.77 -6.66 -17.51
C ASP A 265 -13.01 -8.13 -17.07
N ARG A 266 -12.43 -8.51 -15.94
CA ARG A 266 -12.58 -9.86 -15.38
C ARG A 266 -14.02 -10.15 -14.94
N ILE A 267 -14.67 -9.18 -14.34
CA ILE A 267 -16.06 -9.29 -13.88
C ILE A 267 -16.99 -9.40 -15.10
N LEU A 268 -16.82 -8.55 -16.11
CA LEU A 268 -17.63 -8.56 -17.33
C LEU A 268 -17.43 -9.83 -18.14
N ILE A 269 -16.18 -10.26 -18.38
CA ILE A 269 -15.88 -11.50 -19.09
C ILE A 269 -16.47 -12.69 -18.34
N ARG A 270 -16.34 -12.74 -17.01
CA ARG A 270 -16.96 -13.80 -16.19
C ARG A 270 -18.47 -13.88 -16.40
N ARG A 271 -19.13 -12.72 -16.47
CA ARG A 271 -20.58 -12.61 -16.59
C ARG A 271 -21.09 -12.91 -17.99
N ILE A 272 -20.40 -12.46 -19.03
CA ILE A 272 -20.86 -12.54 -20.43
C ILE A 272 -20.40 -13.86 -21.06
N SER A 273 -19.13 -14.22 -20.88
CA SER A 273 -18.47 -15.34 -21.59
C SER A 273 -18.23 -16.55 -20.69
N GLY A 274 -18.33 -16.41 -19.36
CA GLY A 274 -18.17 -17.48 -18.39
C GLY A 274 -16.79 -17.51 -17.71
N ALA A 275 -16.67 -18.42 -16.73
CA ALA A 275 -15.50 -18.51 -15.85
C ALA A 275 -14.20 -18.89 -16.59
N GLU A 276 -14.28 -19.74 -17.61
CA GLU A 276 -13.10 -20.20 -18.36
C GLU A 276 -12.42 -19.06 -19.13
N TYR A 277 -13.20 -18.18 -19.76
CA TYR A 277 -12.67 -17.00 -20.45
C TYR A 277 -12.11 -15.97 -19.49
N ALA A 278 -12.75 -15.80 -18.33
CA ALA A 278 -12.22 -14.94 -17.26
C ALA A 278 -10.88 -15.45 -16.71
N ALA A 279 -10.69 -16.78 -16.65
CA ALA A 279 -9.43 -17.40 -16.28
C ALA A 279 -8.33 -17.08 -17.29
N LEU A 280 -8.59 -17.30 -18.59
CA LEU A 280 -7.64 -17.02 -19.67
C LEU A 280 -7.21 -15.54 -19.66
N PHE A 281 -8.19 -14.63 -19.57
CA PHE A 281 -7.91 -13.21 -19.47
C PHE A 281 -7.07 -12.88 -18.22
N SER A 282 -7.38 -13.47 -17.06
CA SER A 282 -6.65 -13.21 -15.80
C SER A 282 -5.20 -13.67 -15.86
N ILE A 283 -4.93 -14.79 -16.54
CA ILE A 283 -3.57 -15.29 -16.78
C ILE A 283 -2.81 -14.33 -17.70
N ALA A 284 -3.40 -13.94 -18.83
CA ALA A 284 -2.81 -12.99 -19.76
C ALA A 284 -2.53 -11.63 -19.08
N HIS A 285 -3.48 -11.13 -18.31
CA HIS A 285 -3.34 -9.90 -17.53
C HIS A 285 -2.22 -10.01 -16.47
N SER A 286 -2.07 -11.17 -15.82
CA SER A 286 -0.98 -11.40 -14.86
C SER A 286 0.39 -11.36 -15.54
N CYS A 287 0.52 -11.89 -16.75
CA CYS A 287 1.73 -11.79 -17.56
C CYS A 287 2.03 -10.33 -17.96
N ALA A 288 1.01 -9.59 -18.41
CA ALA A 288 1.15 -8.18 -18.78
C ALA A 288 1.57 -7.30 -17.59
N ASN A 289 1.09 -7.62 -16.38
CA ASN A 289 1.45 -6.89 -15.16
C ASN A 289 2.94 -6.93 -14.81
N ILE A 290 3.70 -7.89 -15.29
CA ILE A 290 5.17 -7.93 -15.10
C ILE A 290 5.81 -6.71 -15.73
N VAL A 291 5.41 -6.39 -16.96
CA VAL A 291 5.91 -5.21 -17.67
C VAL A 291 5.56 -3.95 -16.89
N SER A 292 4.33 -3.85 -16.37
CA SER A 292 3.89 -2.73 -15.53
C SER A 292 4.74 -2.59 -14.25
N ILE A 293 5.09 -3.69 -13.58
CA ILE A 293 5.94 -3.68 -12.38
C ILE A 293 7.36 -3.16 -12.71
N LEU A 294 7.92 -3.58 -13.84
CA LEU A 294 9.22 -3.09 -14.31
C LEU A 294 9.18 -1.59 -14.60
N LEU A 295 8.15 -1.14 -15.33
CA LEU A 295 7.96 0.27 -15.66
C LEU A 295 7.74 1.14 -14.41
N ASP A 296 6.94 0.68 -13.46
CA ASP A 296 6.73 1.34 -12.17
C ASP A 296 8.03 1.48 -11.37
N SER A 297 8.86 0.44 -11.39
CA SER A 297 10.15 0.45 -10.71
C SER A 297 11.13 1.44 -11.35
N MET A 298 11.16 1.47 -12.68
CA MET A 298 11.96 2.44 -13.44
C MET A 298 11.48 3.88 -13.19
N ASN A 299 10.15 4.11 -13.17
CA ASN A 299 9.58 5.42 -12.92
C ASN A 299 9.91 5.95 -11.51
N LYS A 300 9.87 5.07 -10.50
CA LYS A 300 10.24 5.43 -9.12
C LYS A 300 11.72 5.81 -8.97
N ALA A 301 12.58 5.26 -9.78
CA ALA A 301 14.00 5.63 -9.83
C ALA A 301 14.23 6.92 -10.64
N TRP A 302 13.54 7.04 -11.78
CA TRP A 302 13.71 8.17 -12.71
C TRP A 302 13.10 9.47 -12.18
N ALA A 303 11.93 9.44 -11.55
CA ALA A 303 11.22 10.63 -11.15
C ALA A 303 11.98 11.53 -10.15
N PRO A 304 12.61 11.03 -9.07
CA PRO A 304 13.42 11.86 -8.18
C PRO A 304 14.63 12.48 -8.91
N TRP A 305 15.34 11.68 -9.71
CA TRP A 305 16.48 12.17 -10.50
C TRP A 305 16.07 13.30 -11.46
N PHE A 306 14.92 13.15 -12.13
CA PHE A 306 14.42 14.17 -13.06
C PHE A 306 14.05 15.46 -12.32
N LEU A 307 13.41 15.38 -11.15
CA LEU A 307 13.08 16.53 -10.32
C LEU A 307 14.34 17.25 -9.79
N ASP A 308 15.35 16.52 -9.36
CA ASP A 308 16.61 17.07 -8.91
C ASP A 308 17.36 17.79 -10.06
N THR A 309 17.33 17.20 -11.26
CA THR A 309 17.91 17.79 -12.47
C THR A 309 17.19 19.08 -12.91
N LEU A 310 15.84 19.10 -12.81
CA LEU A 310 15.07 20.32 -13.05
C LEU A 310 15.40 21.42 -12.03
N HIS A 311 15.55 21.04 -10.77
CA HIS A 311 15.86 22.00 -9.70
C HIS A 311 17.29 22.57 -9.83
N SER A 312 18.25 21.77 -10.26
CA SER A 312 19.64 22.21 -10.50
C SER A 312 19.84 23.02 -11.77
N LYS A 313 18.81 23.08 -12.64
CA LYS A 313 18.86 23.73 -13.99
C LYS A 313 19.98 23.20 -14.90
N ASP A 314 20.53 22.03 -14.60
CA ASP A 314 21.52 21.34 -15.43
C ASP A 314 20.81 20.35 -16.39
N TYR A 315 20.51 20.84 -17.59
CA TYR A 315 19.79 20.05 -18.61
C TYR A 315 20.70 19.23 -19.52
N SER A 316 22.00 19.25 -19.31
CA SER A 316 22.98 18.58 -20.20
C SER A 316 22.75 17.09 -20.34
N ASN A 317 22.33 16.44 -19.26
CA ASN A 317 22.10 14.99 -19.17
C ASN A 317 20.63 14.57 -19.35
N VAL A 318 19.70 15.51 -19.53
CA VAL A 318 18.27 15.18 -19.62
C VAL A 318 17.96 14.36 -20.87
N LYS A 319 18.42 14.83 -22.04
CA LYS A 319 18.15 14.14 -23.32
C LYS A 319 18.74 12.72 -23.38
N PRO A 320 20.02 12.48 -23.05
CA PRO A 320 20.61 11.14 -23.15
C PRO A 320 19.99 10.12 -22.19
N VAL A 321 19.54 10.54 -21.00
CA VAL A 321 18.91 9.65 -20.02
C VAL A 321 17.41 9.46 -20.29
N THR A 322 16.74 10.50 -20.74
CA THR A 322 15.26 10.47 -20.93
C THR A 322 14.87 9.76 -22.23
N LYS A 323 15.67 9.92 -23.30
CA LYS A 323 15.37 9.29 -24.61
C LYS A 323 15.28 7.75 -24.55
N PRO A 324 16.23 6.99 -23.99
CA PRO A 324 16.09 5.54 -23.86
C PRO A 324 14.94 5.14 -22.92
N TYR A 325 14.64 5.92 -21.89
CA TYR A 325 13.52 5.68 -21.00
C TYR A 325 12.17 5.78 -21.73
N PHE A 326 11.96 6.83 -22.53
CA PHE A 326 10.75 6.98 -23.34
C PHE A 326 10.65 5.97 -24.48
N LEU A 327 11.76 5.57 -25.07
CA LEU A 327 11.79 4.50 -26.07
C LEU A 327 11.34 3.16 -25.48
N LEU A 328 11.83 2.81 -24.30
CA LEU A 328 11.38 1.61 -23.56
C LEU A 328 9.90 1.68 -23.19
N LEU A 329 9.41 2.82 -22.72
CA LEU A 329 7.98 3.06 -22.44
C LEU A 329 7.14 2.90 -23.71
N TYR A 330 7.58 3.45 -24.81
CA TYR A 330 6.86 3.35 -26.10
C TYR A 330 6.83 1.92 -26.62
N GLN A 331 7.95 1.23 -26.64
CA GLN A 331 8.01 -0.17 -27.05
C GLN A 331 7.17 -1.09 -26.19
N SER A 332 7.13 -0.87 -24.88
CA SER A 332 6.30 -1.67 -23.98
C SER A 332 4.80 -1.45 -24.19
N ARG A 333 4.38 -0.24 -24.63
CA ARG A 333 2.97 0.03 -24.96
C ARG A 333 2.57 -0.51 -26.33
N VAL A 334 3.46 -0.46 -27.32
CA VAL A 334 3.18 -0.95 -28.68
C VAL A 334 3.26 -2.48 -28.77
N GLY A 335 4.06 -3.12 -27.91
CA GLY A 335 4.16 -4.60 -27.87
C GLY A 335 3.06 -5.31 -27.05
N ILE A 336 2.13 -4.54 -26.44
CA ILE A 336 0.99 -5.09 -25.67
C ILE A 336 -0.31 -5.07 -26.51
N PHE A 337 -0.32 -4.41 -27.64
CA PHE A 337 -1.38 -4.47 -28.65
C PHE A 337 -0.93 -5.34 -29.81
#